data_c11730b406f476db65e667bca0977eaa
#
_entry.id   c11730b406f476db65e667bca0977eaa
#
_cell.length_a   1.000
_cell.length_b   1.000
_cell.length_c   1.000
_cell.angle_alpha   90.00
_cell.angle_beta   90.00
_cell.angle_gamma   90.00
#
_symmetry.space_group_name_H-M   'P 1'
#
loop_
_entity.id
_entity.type
_entity.pdbx_description
1 polymer ?
#
loop_
_entity_poly.entity_id
_entity_poly.type
_entity_poly.pdbx_seq_one_letter_code
_entity_poly.pdbx_strand_id
1 'polypeptide(L)'
;NPFRYRGYVFDEETGLYYLRSRYYNAERCRFVNGDKQIGCGKNIIEKNINAYCNNNPVNFVDYNGREPGDAFSSPDEAAIDFAECYNALSISQNVEYASTIYKRTETKYLINILGWNIIPIGTIEYYTYLEPSSGTECETAEISYPDDPDCQIVGWIHSHGAYMREYENYKFSDDDYKVANWLFENEKAVYSYLATCSGDLWKYDITADEVTLVSSDIPFDENDPYIKNRKGK
;
A
#
# COMPACT_ATOMS: atom_id res chain seq x y z
N ASN A 1 -6.19 13.80 -25.19
CA ASN A 1 -6.25 13.41 -23.80
C ASN A 1 -5.06 12.49 -23.48
N PRO A 2 -4.12 12.92 -22.62
CA PRO A 2 -2.96 12.11 -22.25
C PRO A 2 -3.33 10.91 -21.35
N PHE A 3 -4.47 10.96 -20.68
CA PHE A 3 -4.94 9.85 -19.84
C PHE A 3 -5.63 8.79 -20.70
N ARG A 4 -5.08 7.57 -20.72
CA ARG A 4 -5.60 6.46 -21.54
C ARG A 4 -5.87 5.23 -20.68
N TYR A 5 -5.07 4.18 -20.84
CA TYR A 5 -5.25 2.93 -20.10
C TYR A 5 -5.19 3.16 -18.58
N ARG A 6 -6.26 2.82 -17.88
CA ARG A 6 -6.40 2.91 -16.40
C ARG A 6 -6.06 4.28 -15.79
N GLY A 7 -6.20 5.38 -16.57
CA GLY A 7 -5.89 6.72 -16.08
C GLY A 7 -4.41 7.09 -16.09
N TYR A 8 -3.53 6.21 -16.59
CA TYR A 8 -2.11 6.54 -16.72
C TYR A 8 -1.86 7.60 -17.78
N VAL A 9 -0.81 8.40 -17.57
CA VAL A 9 -0.37 9.39 -18.53
C VAL A 9 0.37 8.70 -19.67
N PHE A 10 -0.16 8.79 -20.88
CA PHE A 10 0.51 8.27 -22.07
C PHE A 10 1.43 9.33 -22.68
N ASP A 11 2.70 9.01 -22.82
CA ASP A 11 3.70 9.80 -23.49
C ASP A 11 3.72 9.42 -24.98
N GLU A 12 3.26 10.33 -25.83
CA GLU A 12 3.16 10.09 -27.29
C GLU A 12 4.52 10.03 -27.98
N GLU A 13 5.55 10.68 -27.43
CA GLU A 13 6.88 10.69 -28.02
C GLU A 13 7.60 9.35 -27.82
N THR A 14 7.44 8.74 -26.65
CA THR A 14 8.10 7.48 -26.28
C THR A 14 7.21 6.27 -26.48
N GLY A 15 5.88 6.44 -26.57
CA GLY A 15 4.91 5.35 -26.61
C GLY A 15 4.77 4.60 -25.28
N LEU A 16 5.20 5.20 -24.18
CA LEU A 16 5.18 4.61 -22.84
C LEU A 16 4.05 5.20 -22.00
N TYR A 17 3.62 4.43 -20.99
CA TYR A 17 2.74 4.93 -19.95
C TYR A 17 3.56 5.33 -18.73
N TYR A 18 3.35 6.54 -18.23
CA TYR A 18 3.97 7.03 -17.00
C TYR A 18 3.04 6.77 -15.82
N LEU A 19 3.52 5.96 -14.86
CA LEU A 19 2.85 5.55 -13.65
C LEU A 19 3.50 6.22 -12.42
N ARG A 20 3.68 7.55 -12.48
CA ARG A 20 4.30 8.36 -11.42
C ARG A 20 5.75 7.99 -11.08
N SER A 21 6.04 6.74 -10.72
CA SER A 21 7.39 6.29 -10.35
C SER A 21 8.14 5.57 -11.47
N ARG A 22 7.42 4.89 -12.37
CA ARG A 22 7.99 4.05 -13.43
C ARG A 22 7.33 4.30 -14.79
N TYR A 23 8.05 3.92 -15.87
CA TYR A 23 7.51 3.90 -17.23
C TYR A 23 7.14 2.47 -17.64
N TYR A 24 5.90 2.26 -18.01
CA TYR A 24 5.37 0.97 -18.47
C TYR A 24 5.33 0.92 -20.00
N ASN A 25 5.87 -0.17 -20.55
CA ASN A 25 5.79 -0.47 -21.97
C ASN A 25 4.70 -1.52 -22.23
N ALA A 26 3.58 -1.11 -22.83
CA ALA A 26 2.45 -2.00 -23.08
C ALA A 26 2.76 -3.09 -24.12
N GLU A 27 3.66 -2.82 -25.10
CA GLU A 27 4.05 -3.80 -26.09
C GLU A 27 4.88 -4.96 -25.47
N ARG A 28 5.69 -4.62 -24.46
CA ARG A 28 6.54 -5.58 -23.75
C ARG A 28 5.90 -6.12 -22.47
N CYS A 29 4.74 -5.60 -22.10
CA CYS A 29 4.00 -5.94 -20.88
C CYS A 29 4.85 -5.82 -19.61
N ARG A 30 5.72 -4.80 -19.50
CA ARG A 30 6.62 -4.60 -18.36
C ARG A 30 7.06 -3.16 -18.18
N PHE A 31 7.57 -2.87 -17.01
CA PHE A 31 8.26 -1.61 -16.76
C PHE A 31 9.59 -1.52 -17.52
N VAL A 32 9.91 -0.34 -18.02
CA VAL A 32 11.20 -0.04 -18.68
C VAL A 32 12.28 0.22 -17.63
N ASN A 33 11.90 0.90 -16.57
CA ASN A 33 12.75 1.13 -15.40
C ASN A 33 12.59 -0.07 -14.47
N GLY A 34 13.70 -0.70 -14.10
CA GLY A 34 13.69 -1.67 -13.00
C GLY A 34 13.26 -0.99 -11.71
N ASP A 35 12.57 -1.73 -10.86
CA ASP A 35 12.35 -1.27 -9.51
C ASP A 35 13.69 -0.96 -8.85
N LYS A 36 13.75 0.12 -8.09
CA LYS A 36 14.97 0.47 -7.34
C LYS A 36 15.26 -0.53 -6.24
N GLN A 37 14.28 -1.36 -5.93
CA GLN A 37 14.38 -2.40 -4.93
C GLN A 37 14.09 -3.76 -5.56
N ILE A 38 14.96 -4.70 -5.25
CA ILE A 38 14.72 -6.11 -5.54
C ILE A 38 13.75 -6.58 -4.47
N GLY A 39 12.53 -6.98 -4.87
CA GLY A 39 11.51 -7.48 -3.96
C GLY A 39 12.08 -8.54 -3.01
N CYS A 40 11.73 -8.44 -1.75
CA CYS A 40 12.20 -9.33 -0.68
C CYS A 40 11.49 -10.69 -0.70
N GLY A 41 10.60 -10.93 -1.67
CA GLY A 41 9.84 -12.17 -1.81
C GLY A 41 10.69 -13.39 -2.09
N LYS A 42 10.22 -14.56 -1.61
CA LYS A 42 10.84 -15.87 -1.82
C LYS A 42 10.64 -16.38 -3.26
N ASN A 43 9.70 -15.80 -4.01
CA ASN A 43 9.36 -16.22 -5.36
C ASN A 43 10.25 -15.56 -6.41
N ILE A 44 10.59 -16.32 -7.46
CA ILE A 44 11.38 -15.83 -8.60
C ILE A 44 10.62 -14.71 -9.35
N ILE A 45 9.29 -14.71 -9.32
CA ILE A 45 8.43 -13.72 -9.96
C ILE A 45 8.55 -12.36 -9.25
N GLU A 46 8.59 -12.34 -7.93
CA GLU A 46 8.77 -11.14 -7.09
C GLU A 46 10.18 -10.54 -7.21
N LYS A 47 11.14 -11.30 -7.74
CA LYS A 47 12.49 -10.82 -8.09
C LYS A 47 12.57 -10.18 -9.48
N ASN A 48 11.48 -10.15 -10.23
CA ASN A 48 11.45 -9.53 -11.54
C ASN A 48 11.15 -8.02 -11.40
N ILE A 49 12.19 -7.25 -11.17
CA ILE A 49 12.15 -5.79 -11.00
C ILE A 49 11.45 -5.00 -12.12
N ASN A 50 11.08 -5.64 -13.20
CA ASN A 50 10.36 -5.05 -14.32
C ASN A 50 8.93 -5.62 -14.47
N ALA A 51 8.49 -6.49 -13.57
CA ALA A 51 7.14 -7.02 -13.61
C ALA A 51 6.11 -5.89 -13.42
N TYR A 52 5.00 -5.98 -14.14
CA TYR A 52 3.84 -5.12 -13.95
C TYR A 52 2.70 -5.99 -13.40
N CYS A 53 2.14 -5.58 -12.26
CA CYS A 53 1.06 -6.29 -11.58
C CYS A 53 1.35 -7.80 -11.40
N ASN A 54 2.57 -8.19 -11.02
CA ASN A 54 3.00 -9.59 -10.90
C ASN A 54 2.67 -10.45 -12.13
N ASN A 55 2.71 -9.86 -13.34
CA ASN A 55 2.29 -10.45 -14.62
C ASN A 55 0.80 -10.84 -14.69
N ASN A 56 -0.05 -10.28 -13.84
CA ASN A 56 -1.50 -10.49 -13.84
C ASN A 56 -2.28 -9.16 -13.95
N PRO A 57 -2.12 -8.39 -15.04
CA PRO A 57 -2.74 -7.08 -15.20
C PRO A 57 -4.27 -7.11 -15.43
N VAL A 58 -4.86 -8.29 -15.48
CA VAL A 58 -6.32 -8.45 -15.57
C VAL A 58 -6.95 -8.23 -14.21
N ASN A 59 -6.34 -8.75 -13.15
CA ASN A 59 -6.86 -8.73 -11.79
C ASN A 59 -6.24 -7.62 -10.93
N PHE A 60 -5.04 -7.14 -11.27
CA PHE A 60 -4.31 -6.14 -10.51
C PHE A 60 -4.10 -4.84 -11.30
N VAL A 61 -3.94 -3.75 -10.57
CA VAL A 61 -3.64 -2.40 -11.08
C VAL A 61 -2.50 -1.84 -10.25
N ASP A 62 -1.52 -1.29 -10.91
CA ASP A 62 -0.45 -0.55 -10.25
C ASP A 62 -0.68 0.95 -10.51
N TYR A 63 -1.29 1.65 -9.56
CA TYR A 63 -1.73 3.04 -9.74
C TYR A 63 -0.59 4.06 -9.78
N ASN A 64 0.54 3.76 -9.18
CA ASN A 64 1.64 4.70 -8.97
C ASN A 64 3.00 4.15 -9.40
N GLY A 65 3.07 2.96 -9.95
CA GLY A 65 4.31 2.28 -10.31
C GLY A 65 5.03 1.69 -9.10
N ARG A 66 4.30 1.33 -8.03
CA ARG A 66 4.80 0.68 -6.82
C ARG A 66 3.93 -0.54 -6.50
N GLU A 67 4.46 -1.47 -5.73
CA GLU A 67 3.79 -2.72 -5.36
C GLU A 67 4.03 -3.04 -3.87
N PRO A 68 3.24 -3.95 -3.25
CA PRO A 68 3.54 -4.46 -1.92
C PRO A 68 5.00 -4.93 -1.82
N GLY A 69 5.71 -4.51 -0.77
CA GLY A 69 7.13 -4.75 -0.63
C GLY A 69 8.04 -3.61 -1.10
N ASP A 70 7.51 -2.59 -1.77
CA ASP A 70 8.25 -1.37 -2.10
C ASP A 70 8.63 -0.60 -0.84
N ALA A 71 9.73 0.15 -0.91
CA ALA A 71 10.21 0.92 0.22
C ALA A 71 9.64 2.33 0.24
N PHE A 72 9.15 2.70 1.39
CA PHE A 72 8.62 4.02 1.69
C PHE A 72 9.46 4.68 2.78
N SER A 73 9.49 6.02 2.79
CA SER A 73 10.27 6.76 3.78
C SER A 73 9.57 6.88 5.13
N SER A 74 8.26 6.62 5.17
CA SER A 74 7.45 6.67 6.39
C SER A 74 6.31 5.64 6.36
N PRO A 75 5.74 5.29 7.54
CA PRO A 75 4.54 4.46 7.60
C PRO A 75 3.34 5.10 6.90
N ASP A 76 3.24 6.43 6.93
CA ASP A 76 2.15 7.19 6.30
C ASP A 76 2.21 7.07 4.77
N GLU A 77 3.42 7.11 4.16
CA GLU A 77 3.58 6.88 2.72
C GLU A 77 3.20 5.45 2.31
N ALA A 78 3.56 4.45 3.11
CA ALA A 78 3.14 3.06 2.89
C ALA A 78 1.62 2.90 2.98
N ALA A 79 0.99 3.59 3.94
CA ALA A 79 -0.46 3.59 4.10
C ALA A 79 -1.19 4.29 2.94
N ILE A 80 -0.65 5.41 2.43
CA ILE A 80 -1.20 6.11 1.25
C ILE A 80 -1.14 5.17 0.03
N ASP A 81 -0.02 4.53 -0.19
CA ASP A 81 0.17 3.60 -1.31
C ASP A 81 -0.82 2.42 -1.25
N PHE A 82 -0.96 1.79 -0.08
CA PHE A 82 -1.98 0.77 0.14
C PHE A 82 -3.38 1.29 -0.23
N ALA A 83 -3.75 2.47 0.28
CA ALA A 83 -5.08 3.02 0.06
C ALA A 83 -5.32 3.38 -1.43
N GLU A 84 -4.33 3.93 -2.12
CA GLU A 84 -4.40 4.21 -3.56
C GLU A 84 -4.58 2.93 -4.38
N CYS A 85 -3.94 1.82 -3.98
CA CYS A 85 -3.99 0.54 -4.69
C CYS A 85 -5.26 -0.28 -4.39
N TYR A 86 -5.68 -0.32 -3.13
CA TYR A 86 -6.66 -1.32 -2.68
C TYR A 86 -8.03 -0.74 -2.32
N ASN A 87 -8.16 0.57 -2.02
CA ASN A 87 -9.46 1.12 -1.61
C ASN A 87 -10.52 1.03 -2.73
N ALA A 88 -10.13 1.25 -3.99
CA ALA A 88 -11.06 1.08 -5.12
C ALA A 88 -11.53 -0.38 -5.29
N LEU A 89 -10.66 -1.36 -5.04
CA LEU A 89 -11.00 -2.77 -5.07
C LEU A 89 -11.93 -3.13 -3.91
N SER A 90 -11.62 -2.66 -2.71
CA SER A 90 -12.42 -2.80 -1.51
C SER A 90 -13.85 -2.31 -1.74
N ILE A 91 -14.01 -1.11 -2.28
CA ILE A 91 -15.31 -0.52 -2.61
C ILE A 91 -16.02 -1.34 -3.68
N SER A 92 -15.36 -1.71 -4.77
CA SER A 92 -16.00 -2.41 -5.91
C SER A 92 -16.45 -3.81 -5.57
N GLN A 93 -15.77 -4.49 -4.66
CA GLN A 93 -16.06 -5.85 -4.22
C GLN A 93 -16.89 -5.87 -2.94
N ASN A 94 -17.02 -4.73 -2.26
CA ASN A 94 -17.65 -4.57 -0.95
C ASN A 94 -17.05 -5.52 0.10
N VAL A 95 -15.72 -5.57 0.17
CA VAL A 95 -14.97 -6.36 1.15
C VAL A 95 -13.85 -5.54 1.76
N GLU A 96 -13.45 -5.84 2.97
CA GLU A 96 -12.29 -5.22 3.59
C GLU A 96 -10.99 -5.83 3.06
N TYR A 97 -10.00 -4.99 2.83
CA TYR A 97 -8.62 -5.37 2.62
C TYR A 97 -7.78 -4.91 3.80
N ALA A 98 -6.87 -5.73 4.26
CA ALA A 98 -5.97 -5.37 5.35
C ALA A 98 -4.55 -5.87 5.14
N SER A 99 -3.60 -5.13 5.71
CA SER A 99 -2.19 -5.51 5.73
C SER A 99 -1.50 -4.96 6.97
N THR A 100 -0.35 -5.54 7.31
CA THR A 100 0.56 -4.96 8.30
C THR A 100 1.57 -4.05 7.61
N ILE A 101 1.85 -2.90 8.24
CA ILE A 101 2.95 -2.02 7.86
C ILE A 101 4.12 -2.33 8.79
N TYR A 102 5.27 -2.59 8.22
CA TYR A 102 6.47 -2.92 8.98
C TYR A 102 7.67 -2.09 8.55
N LYS A 103 8.56 -1.88 9.49
CA LYS A 103 9.86 -1.27 9.28
C LYS A 103 10.88 -2.36 9.01
N ARG A 104 11.73 -2.15 8.03
CA ARG A 104 12.86 -3.00 7.71
C ARG A 104 14.17 -2.22 7.74
N THR A 105 15.22 -2.87 8.23
CA THR A 105 16.56 -2.31 8.25
C THR A 105 17.46 -3.17 7.37
N GLU A 106 18.04 -2.58 6.34
CA GLU A 106 18.96 -3.29 5.44
C GLU A 106 20.37 -2.72 5.53
N THR A 107 21.36 -3.62 5.60
CA THR A 107 22.77 -3.22 5.55
C THR A 107 23.20 -3.03 4.11
N LYS A 108 23.68 -1.84 3.79
CA LYS A 108 24.32 -1.55 2.49
C LYS A 108 25.75 -2.05 2.48
N TYR A 109 26.12 -2.66 1.38
CA TYR A 109 27.46 -3.18 1.17
C TYR A 109 28.13 -2.57 -0.05
N LEU A 110 29.42 -2.24 0.07
CA LEU A 110 30.29 -1.94 -1.05
C LEU A 110 30.99 -3.24 -1.49
N ILE A 111 30.80 -3.62 -2.75
CA ILE A 111 31.51 -4.76 -3.34
C ILE A 111 32.81 -4.21 -3.94
N ASN A 112 33.94 -4.55 -3.34
CA ASN A 112 35.23 -4.26 -3.95
C ASN A 112 35.54 -5.31 -5.02
N ILE A 113 35.41 -4.92 -6.29
CA ILE A 113 35.56 -5.78 -7.47
C ILE A 113 36.99 -6.34 -7.58
N LEU A 114 38.00 -5.66 -7.00
CA LEU A 114 39.41 -6.03 -7.07
C LEU A 114 39.87 -7.00 -5.99
N GLY A 115 39.04 -7.24 -4.95
CA GLY A 115 39.51 -8.02 -3.79
C GLY A 115 38.53 -8.99 -3.18
N TRP A 116 37.33 -9.19 -3.74
CA TRP A 116 36.27 -10.07 -3.20
C TRP A 116 35.82 -9.73 -1.78
N ASN A 117 36.06 -8.51 -1.32
CA ASN A 117 35.64 -8.05 0.00
C ASN A 117 34.30 -7.33 -0.09
N ILE A 118 33.34 -7.78 0.72
CA ILE A 118 32.05 -7.12 0.95
C ILE A 118 32.20 -6.31 2.23
N ILE A 119 32.16 -4.99 2.12
CA ILE A 119 32.33 -4.06 3.25
C ILE A 119 31.00 -3.42 3.54
N PRO A 120 30.46 -3.54 4.76
CA PRO A 120 29.25 -2.81 5.14
C PRO A 120 29.57 -1.30 5.18
N ILE A 121 28.76 -0.48 4.52
CA ILE A 121 28.92 0.97 4.42
C ILE A 121 27.85 1.77 5.14
N GLY A 122 26.87 1.09 5.75
CA GLY A 122 25.79 1.70 6.51
C GLY A 122 24.52 0.86 6.46
N THR A 123 23.50 1.36 7.11
CA THR A 123 22.15 0.79 7.09
C THR A 123 21.17 1.77 6.47
N ILE A 124 20.14 1.27 5.84
CA ILE A 124 18.93 2.03 5.48
C ILE A 124 17.76 1.44 6.22
N GLU A 125 16.89 2.32 6.70
CA GLU A 125 15.59 1.95 7.22
C GLU A 125 14.52 2.39 6.22
N TYR A 126 13.52 1.57 6.02
CA TYR A 126 12.37 1.88 5.19
C TYR A 126 11.13 1.18 5.74
N TYR A 127 9.98 1.63 5.28
CA TYR A 127 8.68 1.07 5.63
C TYR A 127 8.08 0.41 4.39
N THR A 128 7.27 -0.62 4.61
CA THR A 128 6.56 -1.31 3.55
C THR A 128 5.37 -2.06 4.14
N TYR A 129 4.55 -2.67 3.29
CA TYR A 129 3.44 -3.51 3.72
C TYR A 129 3.45 -4.84 2.98
N LEU A 130 2.80 -5.84 3.57
CA LEU A 130 2.64 -7.17 2.96
C LEU A 130 1.53 -7.15 1.90
N GLU A 131 1.50 -8.18 1.04
CA GLU A 131 0.35 -8.44 0.17
C GLU A 131 -0.92 -8.49 1.01
N PRO A 132 -1.92 -7.64 0.73
CA PRO A 132 -3.11 -7.57 1.56
C PRO A 132 -3.95 -8.83 1.50
N SER A 133 -4.48 -9.24 2.64
CA SER A 133 -5.56 -10.22 2.72
C SER A 133 -6.90 -9.52 2.54
N SER A 134 -7.89 -10.23 2.00
CA SER A 134 -9.27 -9.77 1.93
C SER A 134 -10.11 -10.46 3.00
N GLY A 135 -10.91 -9.68 3.71
CA GLY A 135 -11.96 -10.17 4.59
C GLY A 135 -13.23 -10.54 3.83
N THR A 136 -14.33 -10.58 4.56
CA THR A 136 -15.68 -10.64 4.02
C THR A 136 -16.39 -9.31 4.23
N GLU A 137 -17.65 -9.19 3.80
CA GLU A 137 -18.47 -7.97 4.03
C GLU A 137 -18.62 -7.59 5.52
N CYS A 138 -18.38 -8.54 6.44
CA CYS A 138 -18.61 -8.39 7.88
C CYS A 138 -17.45 -8.88 8.75
N GLU A 139 -16.37 -9.38 8.17
CA GLU A 139 -15.24 -9.91 8.91
C GLU A 139 -13.96 -9.20 8.47
N THR A 140 -13.21 -8.71 9.45
CA THR A 140 -11.89 -8.13 9.25
C THR A 140 -10.96 -9.14 8.58
N ALA A 141 -10.16 -8.69 7.63
CA ALA A 141 -9.13 -9.49 7.00
C ALA A 141 -8.10 -10.00 8.02
N GLU A 142 -7.55 -11.18 7.79
CA GLU A 142 -6.53 -11.76 8.67
C GLU A 142 -5.27 -10.88 8.73
N ILE A 143 -4.69 -10.77 9.92
CA ILE A 143 -3.43 -10.06 10.14
C ILE A 143 -2.30 -10.94 9.59
N SER A 144 -1.59 -10.42 8.59
CA SER A 144 -0.42 -11.07 8.02
C SER A 144 0.85 -10.64 8.75
N TYR A 145 1.80 -11.55 8.91
CA TYR A 145 3.08 -11.31 9.57
C TYR A 145 4.25 -11.45 8.59
N PRO A 146 5.25 -10.55 8.63
CA PRO A 146 6.46 -10.74 7.83
C PRO A 146 7.23 -11.98 8.31
N ASP A 147 7.67 -12.79 7.36
CA ASP A 147 8.47 -14.00 7.64
C ASP A 147 9.92 -13.70 8.10
N ASP A 148 10.34 -12.44 8.05
CA ASP A 148 11.70 -12.01 8.34
C ASP A 148 11.78 -11.47 9.77
N PRO A 149 12.62 -12.07 10.65
CA PRO A 149 12.76 -11.64 12.03
C PRO A 149 13.36 -10.25 12.21
N ASP A 150 14.00 -9.69 11.17
CA ASP A 150 14.55 -8.34 11.19
C ASP A 150 13.49 -7.26 10.86
N CYS A 151 12.26 -7.67 10.61
CA CYS A 151 11.13 -6.78 10.39
C CYS A 151 10.43 -6.45 11.71
N GLN A 152 10.14 -5.16 11.90
CA GLN A 152 9.36 -4.67 13.03
C GLN A 152 8.00 -4.19 12.55
N ILE A 153 6.91 -4.79 13.01
CA ILE A 153 5.56 -4.28 12.74
C ILE A 153 5.43 -2.92 13.43
N VAL A 154 5.03 -1.90 12.67
CA VAL A 154 4.84 -0.54 13.15
C VAL A 154 3.40 -0.09 13.07
N GLY A 155 2.58 -0.75 12.26
CA GLY A 155 1.18 -0.41 12.09
C GLY A 155 0.38 -1.49 11.38
N TRP A 156 -0.91 -1.29 11.37
CA TRP A 156 -1.90 -2.07 10.65
C TRP A 156 -2.76 -1.13 9.82
N ILE A 157 -3.13 -1.56 8.62
CA ILE A 157 -3.99 -0.80 7.72
C ILE A 157 -5.12 -1.68 7.22
N HIS A 158 -6.32 -1.13 7.16
CA HIS A 158 -7.47 -1.76 6.55
C HIS A 158 -8.35 -0.76 5.80
N SER A 159 -9.24 -1.29 4.98
CA SER A 159 -10.23 -0.51 4.25
C SER A 159 -11.64 -0.93 4.68
N HIS A 160 -12.54 0.03 4.70
CA HIS A 160 -13.98 -0.22 4.89
C HIS A 160 -14.68 -0.28 3.53
N GLY A 161 -14.97 -1.40 2.97
CA GLY A 161 -15.70 -1.64 1.71
C GLY A 161 -16.50 -0.48 1.08
N ALA A 162 -17.59 -0.77 0.39
CA ALA A 162 -18.50 0.24 -0.12
C ALA A 162 -19.34 0.88 1.01
N TYR A 163 -19.91 2.05 0.74
CA TYR A 163 -20.83 2.68 1.67
C TYR A 163 -22.00 1.78 2.02
N MET A 164 -22.20 1.51 3.31
CA MET A 164 -23.34 0.77 3.84
C MET A 164 -24.01 1.57 4.96
N ARG A 165 -25.33 1.79 4.86
CA ARG A 165 -26.10 2.65 5.77
C ARG A 165 -26.05 2.24 7.23
N GLU A 166 -25.83 0.98 7.52
CA GLU A 166 -25.90 0.37 8.85
C GLU A 166 -24.54 0.28 9.55
N TYR A 167 -23.44 0.73 8.88
CA TYR A 167 -22.06 0.58 9.36
C TYR A 167 -21.37 1.92 9.59
N GLU A 168 -20.31 1.89 10.39
CA GLU A 168 -19.41 3.02 10.66
C GLU A 168 -18.42 3.23 9.48
N ASN A 169 -18.91 3.81 8.40
CA ASN A 169 -18.16 3.91 7.13
C ASN A 169 -16.94 4.85 7.16
N TYR A 170 -16.88 5.80 8.11
CA TYR A 170 -15.98 6.95 8.03
C TYR A 170 -15.01 7.07 9.19
N LYS A 171 -15.08 6.20 10.16
CA LYS A 171 -14.24 6.22 11.37
C LYS A 171 -13.93 4.81 11.83
N PHE A 172 -12.91 4.68 12.65
CA PHE A 172 -12.57 3.44 13.34
C PHE A 172 -13.78 2.93 14.15
N SER A 173 -14.08 1.66 14.02
CA SER A 173 -15.05 0.95 14.84
C SER A 173 -14.45 0.57 16.20
N ASP A 174 -15.30 0.13 17.14
CA ASP A 174 -14.83 -0.39 18.43
C ASP A 174 -13.94 -1.63 18.26
N ASP A 175 -14.17 -2.43 17.22
CA ASP A 175 -13.36 -3.61 16.91
C ASP A 175 -12.00 -3.23 16.32
N ASP A 176 -11.90 -2.19 15.51
CA ASP A 176 -10.64 -1.66 15.01
C ASP A 176 -9.74 -1.19 16.15
N TYR A 177 -10.32 -0.49 17.15
CA TYR A 177 -9.57 -0.10 18.35
C TYR A 177 -9.10 -1.31 19.17
N LYS A 178 -9.87 -2.40 19.24
CA LYS A 178 -9.44 -3.62 19.93
C LYS A 178 -8.27 -4.28 19.20
N VAL A 179 -8.33 -4.37 17.86
CA VAL A 179 -7.23 -4.91 17.05
C VAL A 179 -5.98 -4.06 17.20
N ALA A 180 -6.11 -2.73 17.11
CA ALA A 180 -5.00 -1.80 17.26
C ALA A 180 -4.32 -1.96 18.64
N ASN A 181 -5.09 -2.00 19.72
CA ASN A 181 -4.57 -2.18 21.06
C ASN A 181 -3.89 -3.55 21.24
N TRP A 182 -4.49 -4.60 20.69
CA TRP A 182 -3.88 -5.94 20.74
C TRP A 182 -2.52 -5.97 20.02
N LEU A 183 -2.41 -5.35 18.84
CA LEU A 183 -1.15 -5.24 18.08
C LEU A 183 -0.12 -4.39 18.83
N PHE A 184 -0.53 -3.35 19.51
CA PHE A 184 0.35 -2.56 20.36
C PHE A 184 0.92 -3.37 21.52
N GLU A 185 0.10 -4.13 22.21
CA GLU A 185 0.51 -4.95 23.35
C GLU A 185 1.45 -6.09 22.94
N ASN A 186 1.16 -6.77 21.83
CA ASN A 186 1.87 -8.00 21.42
C ASN A 186 3.02 -7.72 20.44
N GLU A 187 2.86 -6.81 19.49
CA GLU A 187 3.81 -6.55 18.40
C GLU A 187 4.49 -5.18 18.50
N LYS A 188 4.07 -4.34 19.47
CA LYS A 188 4.55 -2.95 19.61
C LYS A 188 4.22 -2.06 18.42
N ALA A 189 3.21 -2.42 17.62
CA ALA A 189 2.69 -1.57 16.56
C ALA A 189 2.05 -0.32 17.16
N VAL A 190 2.47 0.85 16.72
CA VAL A 190 2.03 2.15 17.29
C VAL A 190 0.97 2.85 16.46
N TYR A 191 0.70 2.39 15.24
CA TYR A 191 -0.23 3.02 14.32
C TYR A 191 -1.31 2.06 13.83
N SER A 192 -2.52 2.57 13.66
CA SER A 192 -3.57 1.91 12.88
C SER A 192 -4.08 2.89 11.82
N TYR A 193 -4.31 2.40 10.61
CA TYR A 193 -4.76 3.20 9.48
C TYR A 193 -6.08 2.68 8.95
N LEU A 194 -6.95 3.58 8.53
CA LEU A 194 -8.25 3.28 7.96
C LEU A 194 -8.46 4.04 6.66
N ALA A 195 -8.59 3.29 5.56
CA ALA A 195 -9.04 3.80 4.27
C ALA A 195 -10.56 3.71 4.17
N THR A 196 -11.24 4.85 4.04
CA THR A 196 -12.69 4.93 4.05
C THR A 196 -13.28 4.98 2.65
N CYS A 197 -14.54 4.60 2.51
CA CYS A 197 -15.28 4.77 1.25
C CYS A 197 -15.46 6.23 0.84
N SER A 198 -15.29 7.20 1.76
CA SER A 198 -15.36 8.63 1.44
C SER A 198 -14.10 9.19 0.77
N GLY A 199 -13.04 8.39 0.63
CA GLY A 199 -11.77 8.84 0.07
C GLY A 199 -10.83 9.48 1.08
N ASP A 200 -11.06 9.25 2.36
CA ASP A 200 -10.20 9.74 3.45
C ASP A 200 -9.38 8.57 3.99
N LEU A 201 -8.09 8.81 4.25
CA LEU A 201 -7.19 7.91 4.96
C LEU A 201 -6.92 8.50 6.34
N TRP A 202 -7.34 7.79 7.37
CA TRP A 202 -7.15 8.17 8.76
C TRP A 202 -6.05 7.36 9.42
N LYS A 203 -5.39 7.95 10.41
CA LYS A 203 -4.37 7.32 11.24
C LYS A 203 -4.75 7.50 12.71
N TYR A 204 -4.74 6.41 13.44
CA TYR A 204 -4.81 6.37 14.89
C TYR A 204 -3.40 6.13 15.46
N ASP A 205 -2.87 7.10 16.18
CA ASP A 205 -1.66 6.94 17.01
C ASP A 205 -2.07 6.41 18.37
N ILE A 206 -1.75 5.14 18.64
CA ILE A 206 -2.19 4.41 19.84
C ILE A 206 -1.51 4.99 21.08
N THR A 207 -0.28 5.50 20.93
CA THR A 207 0.48 6.05 22.07
C THR A 207 0.01 7.44 22.48
N ALA A 208 -0.44 8.23 21.52
CA ALA A 208 -0.97 9.57 21.74
C ALA A 208 -2.49 9.56 22.00
N ASP A 209 -3.17 8.45 21.72
CA ASP A 209 -4.64 8.32 21.70
C ASP A 209 -5.28 9.40 20.81
N GLU A 210 -4.72 9.58 19.61
CA GLU A 210 -5.13 10.63 18.68
C GLU A 210 -5.40 10.06 17.29
N VAL A 211 -6.52 10.51 16.68
CA VAL A 211 -6.87 10.22 15.29
C VAL A 211 -6.61 11.44 14.42
N THR A 212 -5.82 11.27 13.38
CA THR A 212 -5.43 12.33 12.43
C THR A 212 -5.74 11.94 11.00
N LEU A 213 -6.05 12.94 10.15
CA LEU A 213 -6.23 12.76 8.71
C LEU A 213 -4.86 12.74 8.02
N VAL A 214 -4.56 11.65 7.29
CA VAL A 214 -3.32 11.49 6.52
C VAL A 214 -3.49 11.96 5.08
N SER A 215 -4.61 11.59 4.44
CA SER A 215 -4.94 11.98 3.07
C SER A 215 -6.45 12.08 2.90
N SER A 216 -6.90 12.98 2.01
CA SER A 216 -8.30 13.10 1.58
C SER A 216 -8.46 12.91 0.06
N ASP A 217 -7.49 12.27 -0.57
CA ASP A 217 -7.42 12.09 -2.04
C ASP A 217 -7.06 10.64 -2.40
N ILE A 218 -7.68 9.67 -1.70
CA ILE A 218 -7.63 8.27 -2.09
C ILE A 218 -8.90 7.90 -2.87
N PRO A 219 -8.94 6.76 -3.58
CA PRO A 219 -10.15 6.30 -4.28
C PRO A 219 -11.37 6.26 -3.35
N PHE A 220 -12.53 6.67 -3.86
CA PHE A 220 -13.77 6.79 -3.09
C PHE A 220 -14.97 6.17 -3.81
N ASP A 221 -16.04 5.89 -3.04
CA ASP A 221 -17.31 5.38 -3.58
C ASP A 221 -18.16 6.52 -4.16
N GLU A 222 -18.39 6.53 -5.46
CA GLU A 222 -19.26 7.53 -6.11
C GLU A 222 -20.73 7.45 -5.66
N ASN A 223 -21.15 6.34 -5.06
CA ASN A 223 -22.50 6.14 -4.54
C ASN A 223 -22.64 6.61 -3.08
N ASP A 224 -21.54 6.96 -2.41
CA ASP A 224 -21.57 7.51 -1.07
C ASP A 224 -22.38 8.81 -1.02
N PRO A 225 -23.48 8.89 -0.26
CA PRO A 225 -24.36 10.05 -0.23
C PRO A 225 -23.69 11.32 0.31
N TYR A 226 -22.60 11.20 1.06
CA TYR A 226 -21.90 12.35 1.65
C TYR A 226 -20.89 12.99 0.70
N ILE A 227 -20.38 12.26 -0.29
CA ILE A 227 -19.43 12.80 -1.29
C ILE A 227 -20.12 13.75 -2.26
N LYS A 228 -21.37 13.51 -2.59
CA LYS A 228 -22.15 14.40 -3.48
C LYS A 228 -22.18 15.85 -2.96
N ASN A 229 -22.00 16.06 -1.66
CA ASN A 229 -21.96 17.38 -1.04
C ASN A 229 -20.55 18.02 -1.02
N ARG A 230 -19.48 17.25 -1.26
CA ARG A 230 -18.09 17.77 -1.31
C ARG A 230 -17.71 18.34 -2.70
N LYS A 231 -18.24 17.77 -3.78
CA LYS A 231 -17.99 18.24 -5.17
C LYS A 231 -18.75 19.50 -5.56
N GLY A 232 -19.57 20.07 -4.67
CA GLY A 232 -20.37 21.27 -4.89
C GLY A 232 -19.83 22.53 -4.22
N LYS A 233 -18.55 22.57 -3.82
CA LYS A 233 -17.90 23.79 -3.29
C LYS A 233 -16.70 24.19 -4.14
#